data_d87d5065766206ed0ffe77113285b99e
#
_entry.id   d87d5065766206ed0ffe77113285b99e
#
_cell.length_a   1.000
_cell.length_b   1.000
_cell.length_c   1.000
_cell.angle_alpha   90.00
_cell.angle_beta   90.00
_cell.angle_gamma   90.00
#
_symmetry.space_group_name_H-M   'P 1'
#
loop_
_entity.id
_entity.type
_entity.pdbx_description
1 polymer ?
#
loop_
_entity_poly.entity_id
_entity_poly.type
_entity_poly.pdbx_seq_one_letter_code
_entity_poly.pdbx_strand_id
1 'polypeptide(L)'
;VEKYRPQTIDECILPVELKKTFKKIVESGELPNMLFTGSAGLGKTTIAKALCNELNLDWIMINGSEDGNIDTLRGKIKQFASTVSLQGGYKVVILDEADYLNPQSTQPALRGFIEEFANNCRFILTCNFKNRIIEPLHSRCGVYEFNAGDKPTLCGEFMTRCQEILLAEGVTLHSPQALADLIMKFFPDWRRVLNELQRRSVLGPIDSSVVDNTGSFDDLFVSLKNKDFKTMRKWVVNNIDIDAAAIFRGVYDSMTDKVTPQSIPQLVLILADYQYKNAFVADHELNVVACLTEVMANVEFN
;
A
#
# COMPACT_ATOMS: atom_id res chain seq x y z
N VAL A 1 -7.51 -13.42 -4.37
CA VAL A 1 -7.58 -12.00 -4.00
C VAL A 1 -8.50 -11.25 -4.95
N GLU A 2 -8.31 -11.32 -6.26
CA GLU A 2 -9.11 -10.57 -7.25
C GLU A 2 -10.62 -10.91 -7.20
N LYS A 3 -10.99 -12.18 -6.98
CA LYS A 3 -12.38 -12.65 -6.86
C LYS A 3 -13.20 -11.87 -5.80
N TYR A 4 -12.55 -11.42 -4.74
CA TYR A 4 -13.17 -10.74 -3.60
C TYR A 4 -12.86 -9.23 -3.56
N ARG A 5 -12.39 -8.69 -4.68
CA ARG A 5 -12.16 -7.25 -4.78
C ARG A 5 -13.49 -6.49 -4.66
N PRO A 6 -13.62 -5.53 -3.76
CA PRO A 6 -14.81 -4.69 -3.63
C PRO A 6 -15.24 -4.08 -4.96
N GLN A 7 -16.53 -4.09 -5.23
CA GLN A 7 -17.13 -3.53 -6.44
C GLN A 7 -17.85 -2.21 -6.15
N THR A 8 -18.19 -1.96 -4.88
CA THR A 8 -18.86 -0.77 -4.43
C THR A 8 -18.08 -0.07 -3.32
N ILE A 9 -18.34 1.21 -3.08
CA ILE A 9 -17.72 1.98 -1.99
C ILE A 9 -18.14 1.44 -0.63
N ASP A 10 -19.36 0.90 -0.51
CA ASP A 10 -19.83 0.29 0.73
C ASP A 10 -19.02 -0.94 1.14
N GLU A 11 -18.63 -1.76 0.20
CA GLU A 11 -17.78 -2.93 0.43
C GLU A 11 -16.32 -2.57 0.76
N CYS A 12 -15.91 -1.34 0.46
CA CYS A 12 -14.54 -0.90 0.68
C CYS A 12 -14.32 -0.53 2.16
N ILE A 13 -13.17 -0.97 2.68
CA ILE A 13 -12.73 -0.63 4.05
C ILE A 13 -11.87 0.61 3.99
N LEU A 14 -12.42 1.71 4.51
CA LEU A 14 -11.86 3.06 4.41
C LEU A 14 -12.09 3.84 5.70
N PRO A 15 -11.22 4.81 6.01
CA PRO A 15 -11.52 5.81 7.02
C PRO A 15 -12.87 6.47 6.76
N VAL A 16 -13.64 6.70 7.82
CA VAL A 16 -15.05 7.16 7.77
C VAL A 16 -15.21 8.40 6.89
N GLU A 17 -14.31 9.37 7.00
CA GLU A 17 -14.40 10.63 6.24
C GLU A 17 -14.16 10.43 4.74
N LEU A 18 -13.21 9.55 4.37
CA LEU A 18 -13.01 9.19 2.96
C LEU A 18 -14.22 8.45 2.39
N LYS A 19 -14.77 7.50 3.16
CA LYS A 19 -15.96 6.73 2.76
C LYS A 19 -17.15 7.64 2.52
N LYS A 20 -17.40 8.60 3.43
CA LYS A 20 -18.45 9.63 3.28
C LYS A 20 -18.23 10.49 2.02
N THR A 21 -16.99 10.90 1.77
CA THR A 21 -16.64 11.72 0.61
C THR A 21 -16.93 10.98 -0.69
N PHE A 22 -16.49 9.73 -0.81
CA PHE A 22 -16.73 8.94 -2.01
C PHE A 22 -18.20 8.59 -2.21
N LYS A 23 -18.97 8.33 -1.14
CA LYS A 23 -20.42 8.16 -1.23
C LYS A 23 -21.11 9.40 -1.79
N LYS A 24 -20.75 10.59 -1.31
CA LYS A 24 -21.30 11.84 -1.85
C LYS A 24 -20.99 12.04 -3.34
N ILE A 25 -19.79 11.62 -3.80
CA ILE A 25 -19.42 11.66 -5.21
C ILE A 25 -20.32 10.71 -6.01
N VAL A 26 -20.55 9.50 -5.53
CA VAL A 26 -21.47 8.55 -6.17
C VAL A 26 -22.90 9.10 -6.20
N GLU A 27 -23.39 9.65 -5.08
CA GLU A 27 -24.72 10.26 -4.97
C GLU A 27 -24.91 11.46 -5.92
N SER A 28 -23.86 12.27 -6.13
CA SER A 28 -23.90 13.40 -7.06
C SER A 28 -23.89 12.99 -8.53
N GLY A 29 -23.43 11.79 -8.84
CA GLY A 29 -23.22 11.33 -10.21
C GLY A 29 -22.05 12.02 -10.95
N GLU A 30 -21.31 12.89 -10.27
CA GLU A 30 -20.23 13.67 -10.86
C GLU A 30 -18.86 13.24 -10.29
N LEU A 31 -18.00 12.69 -11.15
CA LEU A 31 -16.64 12.30 -10.78
C LEU A 31 -15.66 13.41 -11.20
N PRO A 32 -14.97 14.08 -10.25
CA PRO A 32 -13.91 15.01 -10.59
C PRO A 32 -12.61 14.26 -10.98
N ASN A 33 -11.61 14.98 -11.48
CA ASN A 33 -10.27 14.43 -11.56
C ASN A 33 -9.70 14.23 -10.15
N MET A 34 -9.08 13.08 -9.91
CA MET A 34 -8.63 12.66 -8.58
C MET A 34 -7.18 12.21 -8.57
N LEU A 35 -6.50 12.46 -7.46
CA LEU A 35 -5.19 11.91 -7.15
C LEU A 35 -5.27 11.17 -5.80
N PHE A 36 -5.15 9.85 -5.83
CA PHE A 36 -5.13 8.98 -4.66
C PHE A 36 -3.69 8.73 -4.24
N THR A 37 -3.33 9.11 -3.04
CA THR A 37 -1.98 8.96 -2.50
C THR A 37 -1.99 8.18 -1.17
N GLY A 38 -0.96 7.40 -0.92
CA GLY A 38 -0.80 6.61 0.31
C GLY A 38 -0.04 5.32 0.08
N SER A 39 0.30 4.60 1.14
CA SER A 39 1.09 3.36 1.09
C SER A 39 0.46 2.29 0.20
N ALA A 40 1.26 1.32 -0.23
CA ALA A 40 0.78 0.16 -0.97
C ALA A 40 -0.24 -0.64 -0.14
N GLY A 41 -1.17 -1.32 -0.81
CA GLY A 41 -2.14 -2.21 -0.16
C GLY A 41 -3.37 -1.53 0.46
N LEU A 42 -3.45 -0.19 0.53
CA LEU A 42 -4.57 0.59 1.08
C LEU A 42 -5.84 0.64 0.19
N GLY A 43 -5.84 -0.03 -0.94
CA GLY A 43 -7.04 -0.14 -1.78
C GLY A 43 -7.24 1.00 -2.79
N LYS A 44 -6.28 1.90 -3.03
CA LYS A 44 -6.39 3.04 -3.98
C LYS A 44 -6.97 2.63 -5.34
N THR A 45 -6.35 1.66 -6.00
CA THR A 45 -6.82 1.13 -7.29
C THR A 45 -8.19 0.46 -7.20
N THR A 46 -8.48 -0.19 -6.07
CA THR A 46 -9.79 -0.81 -5.81
C THR A 46 -10.89 0.24 -5.74
N ILE A 47 -10.65 1.35 -5.00
CA ILE A 47 -11.58 2.46 -4.90
C ILE A 47 -11.81 3.14 -6.25
N ALA A 48 -10.74 3.35 -7.03
CA ALA A 48 -10.86 3.92 -8.37
C ALA A 48 -11.81 3.09 -9.25
N LYS A 49 -11.67 1.76 -9.23
CA LYS A 49 -12.55 0.84 -9.95
C LYS A 49 -13.97 0.83 -9.39
N ALA A 50 -14.13 0.80 -8.06
CA ALA A 50 -15.44 0.81 -7.41
C ALA A 50 -16.24 2.07 -7.76
N LEU A 51 -15.62 3.26 -7.75
CA LEU A 51 -16.26 4.50 -8.20
C LEU A 51 -16.75 4.42 -9.64
N CYS A 52 -15.92 3.92 -10.54
CA CYS A 52 -16.31 3.77 -11.95
C CYS A 52 -17.47 2.78 -12.12
N ASN A 53 -17.45 1.67 -11.37
CA ASN A 53 -18.51 0.65 -11.44
C ASN A 53 -19.84 1.18 -10.89
N GLU A 54 -19.84 1.82 -9.71
CA GLU A 54 -21.08 2.37 -9.11
C GLU A 54 -21.68 3.49 -9.95
N LEU A 55 -20.85 4.32 -10.57
CA LEU A 55 -21.27 5.38 -11.48
C LEU A 55 -21.59 4.85 -12.89
N ASN A 56 -21.43 3.56 -13.13
CA ASN A 56 -21.63 2.92 -14.43
C ASN A 56 -20.90 3.64 -15.59
N LEU A 57 -19.63 3.99 -15.37
CA LEU A 57 -18.80 4.71 -16.33
C LEU A 57 -17.89 3.77 -17.11
N ASP A 58 -17.69 4.07 -18.41
CA ASP A 58 -16.66 3.41 -19.20
C ASP A 58 -15.27 3.83 -18.72
N TRP A 59 -14.39 2.87 -18.44
CA TRP A 59 -13.05 3.18 -17.97
C TRP A 59 -11.97 2.28 -18.58
N ILE A 60 -10.75 2.81 -18.66
CA ILE A 60 -9.53 2.04 -18.92
C ILE A 60 -8.55 2.23 -17.78
N MET A 61 -7.70 1.24 -17.56
CA MET A 61 -6.59 1.33 -16.63
C MET A 61 -5.26 1.25 -17.39
N ILE A 62 -4.37 2.18 -17.08
CA ILE A 62 -3.02 2.23 -17.61
C ILE A 62 -2.08 2.20 -16.40
N ASN A 63 -1.13 1.27 -16.39
CA ASN A 63 -0.15 1.16 -15.33
C ASN A 63 1.09 1.99 -15.66
N GLY A 64 1.42 2.98 -14.82
CA GLY A 64 2.57 3.87 -15.01
C GLY A 64 3.92 3.15 -14.95
N SER A 65 4.02 2.03 -14.23
CA SER A 65 5.25 1.24 -14.15
C SER A 65 5.50 0.37 -15.39
N GLU A 66 4.45 -0.03 -16.11
CA GLU A 66 4.53 -0.87 -17.31
C GLU A 66 4.46 -0.04 -18.60
N ASP A 67 3.54 0.90 -18.66
CA ASP A 67 3.19 1.70 -19.83
C ASP A 67 3.76 3.14 -19.76
N GLY A 68 4.79 3.37 -18.98
CA GLY A 68 5.35 4.70 -18.68
C GLY A 68 5.92 5.49 -19.88
N ASN A 69 5.97 4.89 -21.06
CA ASN A 69 6.38 5.58 -22.30
C ASN A 69 5.30 6.57 -22.74
N ILE A 70 5.72 7.81 -23.03
CA ILE A 70 4.84 8.93 -23.41
C ILE A 70 4.00 8.61 -24.66
N ASP A 71 4.57 7.96 -25.66
CA ASP A 71 3.87 7.65 -26.93
C ASP A 71 2.81 6.57 -26.75
N THR A 72 3.12 5.54 -25.95
CA THR A 72 2.16 4.49 -25.59
C THR A 72 1.00 5.08 -24.79
N LEU A 73 1.29 5.89 -23.79
CA LEU A 73 0.29 6.54 -22.95
C LEU A 73 -0.59 7.49 -23.78
N ARG A 74 0.02 8.31 -24.64
CA ARG A 74 -0.68 9.22 -25.55
C ARG A 74 -1.61 8.46 -26.48
N GLY A 75 -1.13 7.36 -27.09
CA GLY A 75 -1.91 6.53 -27.99
C GLY A 75 -3.15 5.94 -27.30
N LYS A 76 -2.95 5.28 -26.15
CA LYS A 76 -4.04 4.68 -25.36
C LYS A 76 -5.08 5.70 -24.90
N ILE A 77 -4.63 6.84 -24.35
CA ILE A 77 -5.56 7.89 -23.88
C ILE A 77 -6.34 8.49 -25.05
N LYS A 78 -5.66 8.89 -26.13
CA LYS A 78 -6.33 9.48 -27.29
C LYS A 78 -7.34 8.53 -27.92
N GLN A 79 -6.96 7.29 -28.14
CA GLN A 79 -7.86 6.29 -28.70
C GLN A 79 -9.12 6.13 -27.85
N PHE A 80 -8.96 6.03 -26.53
CA PHE A 80 -10.08 5.87 -25.62
C PHE A 80 -10.92 7.14 -25.49
N ALA A 81 -10.31 8.29 -25.26
CA ALA A 81 -11.01 9.56 -25.04
C ALA A 81 -11.71 10.12 -26.30
N SER A 82 -11.24 9.76 -27.51
CA SER A 82 -11.85 10.21 -28.76
C SER A 82 -13.10 9.44 -29.16
N THR A 83 -13.38 8.30 -28.52
CA THR A 83 -14.59 7.51 -28.80
C THR A 83 -15.73 7.92 -27.87
N VAL A 84 -16.98 7.80 -28.35
CA VAL A 84 -18.17 8.07 -27.53
C VAL A 84 -18.34 6.98 -26.48
N SER A 85 -18.80 7.33 -25.27
CA SER A 85 -19.17 6.36 -24.25
C SER A 85 -20.40 5.56 -24.68
N LEU A 86 -20.38 4.24 -24.46
CA LEU A 86 -21.53 3.38 -24.71
C LEU A 86 -22.62 3.52 -23.64
N GLN A 87 -22.22 3.93 -22.45
CA GLN A 87 -23.10 4.14 -21.29
C GLN A 87 -23.69 5.56 -21.26
N GLY A 88 -23.21 6.46 -22.12
CA GLY A 88 -23.48 7.89 -22.04
C GLY A 88 -22.55 8.60 -21.03
N GLY A 89 -22.48 9.93 -21.11
CA GLY A 89 -21.64 10.73 -20.22
C GLY A 89 -20.14 10.69 -20.57
N TYR A 90 -19.30 10.88 -19.55
CA TYR A 90 -17.85 10.93 -19.71
C TYR A 90 -17.21 9.55 -19.40
N LYS A 91 -15.99 9.38 -19.86
CA LYS A 91 -15.16 8.20 -19.64
C LYS A 91 -14.13 8.45 -18.54
N VAL A 92 -13.53 7.39 -18.02
CA VAL A 92 -12.51 7.51 -16.97
C VAL A 92 -11.22 6.82 -17.39
N VAL A 93 -10.11 7.54 -17.26
CA VAL A 93 -8.76 6.96 -17.36
C VAL A 93 -8.20 6.82 -15.95
N ILE A 94 -7.98 5.58 -15.53
CA ILE A 94 -7.29 5.26 -14.27
C ILE A 94 -5.81 5.09 -14.60
N LEU A 95 -4.97 5.97 -14.03
CA LEU A 95 -3.52 5.89 -14.12
C LEU A 95 -2.99 5.33 -12.81
N ASP A 96 -2.78 4.02 -12.79
CA ASP A 96 -2.25 3.33 -11.62
C ASP A 96 -0.72 3.50 -11.55
N GLU A 97 -0.19 3.67 -10.34
CA GLU A 97 1.24 3.90 -10.11
C GLU A 97 1.81 5.11 -10.88
N ALA A 98 1.10 6.22 -10.90
CA ALA A 98 1.49 7.42 -11.64
C ALA A 98 2.83 8.04 -11.18
N ASP A 99 3.31 7.72 -10.00
CA ASP A 99 4.61 8.11 -9.46
C ASP A 99 5.82 7.41 -10.14
N TYR A 100 5.56 6.39 -10.99
CA TYR A 100 6.57 5.81 -11.88
C TYR A 100 6.68 6.53 -13.23
N LEU A 101 5.70 7.38 -13.58
CA LEU A 101 5.74 8.17 -14.82
C LEU A 101 6.84 9.22 -14.75
N ASN A 102 7.57 9.39 -15.86
CA ASN A 102 8.67 10.36 -15.93
C ASN A 102 8.17 11.79 -15.67
N PRO A 103 8.70 12.49 -14.63
CA PRO A 103 8.25 13.83 -14.24
C PRO A 103 8.64 14.92 -15.22
N GLN A 104 9.62 14.67 -16.13
CA GLN A 104 10.09 15.65 -17.10
C GLN A 104 9.39 15.54 -18.46
N SER A 105 8.79 14.38 -18.77
CA SER A 105 8.17 14.13 -20.09
C SER A 105 6.70 13.68 -19.98
N THR A 106 6.44 12.58 -19.30
CA THR A 106 5.13 11.93 -19.32
C THR A 106 4.11 12.65 -18.43
N GLN A 107 4.50 13.06 -17.23
CA GLN A 107 3.60 13.79 -16.34
C GLN A 107 3.19 15.18 -16.88
N PRO A 108 4.08 15.99 -17.50
CA PRO A 108 3.67 17.22 -18.20
C PRO A 108 2.68 16.96 -19.36
N ALA A 109 2.84 15.86 -20.09
CA ALA A 109 1.90 15.50 -21.14
C ALA A 109 0.49 15.16 -20.58
N LEU A 110 0.42 14.51 -19.43
CA LEU A 110 -0.85 14.24 -18.72
C LEU A 110 -1.59 15.52 -18.38
N ARG A 111 -0.90 16.57 -17.96
CA ARG A 111 -1.50 17.89 -17.76
C ARG A 111 -2.26 18.34 -18.99
N GLY A 112 -1.63 18.20 -20.17
CA GLY A 112 -2.26 18.53 -21.44
C GLY A 112 -3.49 17.70 -21.74
N PHE A 113 -3.44 16.39 -21.47
CA PHE A 113 -4.59 15.48 -21.71
C PHE A 113 -5.77 15.78 -20.78
N ILE A 114 -5.54 16.10 -19.51
CA ILE A 114 -6.59 16.52 -18.58
C ILE A 114 -7.34 17.74 -19.11
N GLU A 115 -6.65 18.70 -19.71
CA GLU A 115 -7.25 19.89 -20.30
C GLU A 115 -7.92 19.59 -21.66
N GLU A 116 -7.22 18.86 -22.56
CA GLU A 116 -7.68 18.52 -23.90
C GLU A 116 -9.00 17.71 -23.86
N PHE A 117 -9.11 16.76 -22.94
CA PHE A 117 -10.26 15.85 -22.84
C PHE A 117 -11.23 16.18 -21.70
N ALA A 118 -11.16 17.38 -21.12
CA ALA A 118 -11.98 17.78 -19.96
C ALA A 118 -13.50 17.59 -20.15
N ASN A 119 -13.99 17.70 -21.38
CA ASN A 119 -15.42 17.52 -21.69
C ASN A 119 -15.85 16.06 -21.78
N ASN A 120 -14.92 15.15 -22.12
CA ASN A 120 -15.25 13.76 -22.47
C ASN A 120 -14.65 12.75 -21.48
N CYS A 121 -13.65 13.15 -20.69
CA CYS A 121 -12.88 12.24 -19.88
C CYS A 121 -12.56 12.81 -18.50
N ARG A 122 -12.48 11.93 -17.51
CA ARG A 122 -11.96 12.22 -16.17
C ARG A 122 -10.76 11.32 -15.90
N PHE A 123 -9.91 11.76 -15.00
CA PHE A 123 -8.67 11.07 -14.67
C PHE A 123 -8.62 10.75 -13.19
N ILE A 124 -8.32 9.50 -12.86
CA ILE A 124 -8.01 9.06 -11.51
C ILE A 124 -6.56 8.58 -11.51
N LEU A 125 -5.69 9.30 -10.83
CA LEU A 125 -4.28 8.94 -10.65
C LEU A 125 -4.12 8.26 -9.30
N THR A 126 -3.36 7.17 -9.22
CA THR A 126 -2.92 6.60 -7.96
C THR A 126 -1.41 6.72 -7.82
N CYS A 127 -0.91 6.96 -6.62
CA CYS A 127 0.52 6.97 -6.33
C CYS A 127 0.81 6.52 -4.90
N ASN A 128 2.01 5.99 -4.69
CA ASN A 128 2.50 5.71 -3.35
C ASN A 128 3.24 6.92 -2.76
N PHE A 129 3.92 7.68 -3.61
CA PHE A 129 4.75 8.82 -3.21
C PHE A 129 4.21 10.13 -3.84
N LYS A 130 3.47 10.91 -3.05
CA LYS A 130 2.88 12.19 -3.47
C LYS A 130 3.93 13.17 -4.04
N ASN A 131 5.11 13.21 -3.45
CA ASN A 131 6.22 14.08 -3.85
C ASN A 131 6.85 13.74 -5.21
N ARG A 132 6.52 12.57 -5.80
CA ARG A 132 6.95 12.20 -7.16
C ARG A 132 5.98 12.68 -8.24
N ILE A 133 4.83 13.21 -7.84
CA ILE A 133 3.85 13.79 -8.76
C ILE A 133 4.12 15.29 -8.85
N ILE A 134 4.18 15.81 -10.08
CA ILE A 134 4.46 17.24 -10.31
C ILE A 134 3.31 18.15 -9.84
N GLU A 135 3.64 19.32 -9.32
CA GLU A 135 2.67 20.30 -8.78
C GLU A 135 1.52 20.65 -9.75
N PRO A 136 1.75 20.79 -11.07
CA PRO A 136 0.66 21.06 -12.01
C PRO A 136 -0.43 19.97 -12.07
N LEU A 137 -0.15 18.71 -11.69
CA LEU A 137 -1.15 17.67 -11.58
C LEU A 137 -1.91 17.77 -10.25
N HIS A 138 -1.24 18.13 -9.16
CA HIS A 138 -1.92 18.40 -7.88
C HIS A 138 -2.99 19.50 -8.00
N SER A 139 -2.72 20.55 -8.75
CA SER A 139 -3.68 21.65 -8.94
C SER A 139 -4.89 21.32 -9.82
N ARG A 140 -4.83 20.22 -10.59
CA ARG A 140 -5.90 19.77 -11.51
C ARG A 140 -6.70 18.60 -10.99
N CYS A 141 -6.26 17.99 -9.90
CA CYS A 141 -6.89 16.83 -9.30
C CYS A 141 -7.24 17.10 -7.84
N GLY A 142 -8.39 16.67 -7.39
CA GLY A 142 -8.68 16.57 -5.96
C GLY A 142 -7.75 15.54 -5.33
N VAL A 143 -6.95 15.94 -4.34
CA VAL A 143 -6.00 15.04 -3.66
C VAL A 143 -6.69 14.35 -2.49
N TYR A 144 -6.67 13.02 -2.51
CA TYR A 144 -7.25 12.17 -1.45
C TYR A 144 -6.13 11.32 -0.84
N GLU A 145 -5.87 11.54 0.45
CA GLU A 145 -4.81 10.86 1.17
C GLU A 145 -5.37 9.62 1.88
N PHE A 146 -4.89 8.46 1.45
CA PHE A 146 -5.22 7.17 2.05
C PHE A 146 -4.27 6.91 3.23
N ASN A 147 -4.72 7.30 4.39
CA ASN A 147 -4.02 7.09 5.65
C ASN A 147 -4.54 5.84 6.36
N ALA A 148 -3.74 5.33 7.28
CA ALA A 148 -4.12 4.16 8.08
C ALA A 148 -5.34 4.42 9.01
N GLY A 149 -5.74 5.69 9.20
CA GLY A 149 -6.94 6.08 9.94
C GLY A 149 -7.00 5.54 11.37
N ASP A 150 -8.21 5.28 11.84
CA ASP A 150 -8.46 4.58 13.10
C ASP A 150 -8.18 3.08 12.93
N LYS A 151 -6.96 2.68 13.31
CA LYS A 151 -6.46 1.31 13.16
C LYS A 151 -7.41 0.26 13.78
N PRO A 152 -7.91 0.40 15.01
CA PRO A 152 -8.83 -0.58 15.60
C PRO A 152 -10.09 -0.79 14.79
N THR A 153 -10.74 0.27 14.36
CA THR A 153 -11.99 0.21 13.56
C THR A 153 -11.74 -0.47 12.22
N LEU A 154 -10.72 -0.03 11.47
CA LEU A 154 -10.40 -0.61 10.16
C LEU A 154 -9.99 -2.07 10.25
N CYS A 155 -9.21 -2.46 11.27
CA CYS A 155 -8.85 -3.86 11.49
C CYS A 155 -10.09 -4.71 11.82
N GLY A 156 -11.04 -4.18 12.59
CA GLY A 156 -12.29 -4.86 12.93
C GLY A 156 -13.17 -5.10 11.69
N GLU A 157 -13.37 -4.08 10.86
CA GLU A 157 -14.09 -4.20 9.58
C GLU A 157 -13.40 -5.22 8.65
N PHE A 158 -12.07 -5.16 8.56
CA PHE A 158 -11.32 -6.09 7.71
C PHE A 158 -11.34 -7.52 8.25
N MET A 159 -11.34 -7.71 9.56
CA MET A 159 -11.49 -9.02 10.19
C MET A 159 -12.83 -9.67 9.81
N THR A 160 -13.93 -8.90 9.87
CA THR A 160 -15.25 -9.36 9.44
C THR A 160 -15.23 -9.78 7.98
N ARG A 161 -14.63 -8.95 7.10
CA ARG A 161 -14.50 -9.26 5.68
C ARG A 161 -13.66 -10.53 5.43
N CYS A 162 -12.58 -10.72 6.14
CA CYS A 162 -11.76 -11.94 6.05
C CYS A 162 -12.55 -13.19 6.47
N GLN A 163 -13.36 -13.10 7.53
CA GLN A 163 -14.21 -14.22 7.98
C GLN A 163 -15.26 -14.59 6.91
N GLU A 164 -15.90 -13.61 6.29
CA GLU A 164 -16.83 -13.84 5.17
C GLU A 164 -16.13 -14.55 4.00
N ILE A 165 -14.94 -14.11 3.62
CA ILE A 165 -14.16 -14.72 2.55
C ILE A 165 -13.77 -16.16 2.89
N LEU A 166 -13.29 -16.43 4.10
CA LEU A 166 -12.92 -17.76 4.55
C LEU A 166 -14.14 -18.71 4.56
N LEU A 167 -15.28 -18.23 5.02
CA LEU A 167 -16.54 -18.97 5.00
C LEU A 167 -16.96 -19.30 3.56
N ALA A 168 -16.89 -18.35 2.65
CA ALA A 168 -17.23 -18.54 1.23
C ALA A 168 -16.30 -19.52 0.50
N GLU A 169 -15.03 -19.60 0.93
CA GLU A 169 -14.06 -20.58 0.39
C GLU A 169 -14.09 -21.94 1.16
N GLY A 170 -14.96 -22.11 2.15
CA GLY A 170 -15.07 -23.34 2.95
C GLY A 170 -13.84 -23.59 3.84
N VAL A 171 -13.09 -22.56 4.19
CA VAL A 171 -11.90 -22.65 5.05
C VAL A 171 -12.30 -22.47 6.50
N THR A 172 -11.94 -23.45 7.34
CA THR A 172 -12.23 -23.40 8.78
C THR A 172 -11.27 -22.48 9.50
N LEU A 173 -11.81 -21.51 10.23
CA LEU A 173 -11.07 -20.64 11.13
C LEU A 173 -11.16 -21.20 12.55
N HIS A 174 -10.08 -21.83 13.04
CA HIS A 174 -10.04 -22.41 14.39
C HIS A 174 -9.72 -21.37 15.46
N SER A 175 -8.96 -20.31 15.10
CA SER A 175 -8.58 -19.25 16.04
C SER A 175 -8.85 -17.87 15.46
N PRO A 176 -9.91 -17.17 15.91
CA PRO A 176 -10.12 -15.76 15.56
C PRO A 176 -8.93 -14.86 15.95
N GLN A 177 -8.22 -15.21 17.04
CA GLN A 177 -7.03 -14.49 17.49
C GLN A 177 -5.92 -14.57 16.45
N ALA A 178 -5.67 -15.73 15.84
CA ALA A 178 -4.67 -15.89 14.80
C ALA A 178 -4.95 -14.98 13.57
N LEU A 179 -6.22 -14.81 13.22
CA LEU A 179 -6.61 -13.89 12.16
C LEU A 179 -6.37 -12.43 12.57
N ALA A 180 -6.71 -12.06 13.81
CA ALA A 180 -6.48 -10.72 14.33
C ALA A 180 -4.97 -10.39 14.34
N ASP A 181 -4.13 -11.28 14.81
CA ASP A 181 -2.68 -11.14 14.89
C ASP A 181 -2.08 -10.98 13.48
N LEU A 182 -2.58 -11.76 12.51
CA LEU A 182 -2.17 -11.64 11.11
C LEU A 182 -2.53 -10.27 10.51
N ILE A 183 -3.74 -9.78 10.78
CA ILE A 183 -4.20 -8.46 10.33
C ILE A 183 -3.35 -7.37 10.96
N MET A 184 -3.14 -7.42 12.27
CA MET A 184 -2.33 -6.43 12.99
C MET A 184 -0.89 -6.39 12.51
N LYS A 185 -0.33 -7.54 12.14
CA LYS A 185 1.04 -7.68 11.65
C LYS A 185 1.26 -7.01 10.30
N PHE A 186 0.32 -7.16 9.35
CA PHE A 186 0.48 -6.63 8.00
C PHE A 186 -0.26 -5.31 7.77
N PHE A 187 -0.98 -4.82 8.77
CA PHE A 187 -1.64 -3.53 8.67
C PHE A 187 -0.64 -2.41 8.27
N PRO A 188 -0.98 -1.57 7.31
CA PRO A 188 -2.26 -1.42 6.62
C PRO A 188 -2.37 -2.12 5.25
N ASP A 189 -1.50 -3.07 4.93
CA ASP A 189 -1.48 -3.78 3.65
C ASP A 189 -2.49 -4.93 3.62
N TRP A 190 -3.74 -4.62 3.26
CA TRP A 190 -4.82 -5.61 3.13
C TRP A 190 -4.55 -6.69 2.09
N ARG A 191 -3.85 -6.34 1.01
CA ARG A 191 -3.49 -7.30 -0.05
C ARG A 191 -2.58 -8.39 0.49
N ARG A 192 -1.61 -8.01 1.30
CA ARG A 192 -0.66 -8.94 1.92
C ARG A 192 -1.36 -9.88 2.89
N VAL A 193 -2.30 -9.37 3.69
CA VAL A 193 -3.12 -10.22 4.58
C VAL A 193 -3.88 -11.28 3.79
N LEU A 194 -4.59 -10.88 2.71
CA LEU A 194 -5.37 -11.80 1.88
C LEU A 194 -4.49 -12.84 1.17
N ASN A 195 -3.32 -12.44 0.67
CA ASN A 195 -2.38 -13.38 0.06
C ASN A 195 -1.87 -14.41 1.08
N GLU A 196 -1.58 -13.95 2.30
CA GLU A 196 -1.12 -14.84 3.37
C GLU A 196 -2.24 -15.79 3.83
N LEU A 197 -3.47 -15.30 3.95
CA LEU A 197 -4.63 -16.16 4.21
C LEU A 197 -4.83 -17.21 3.11
N GLN A 198 -4.71 -16.81 1.85
CA GLN A 198 -4.81 -17.73 0.72
C GLN A 198 -3.70 -18.78 0.74
N ARG A 199 -2.45 -18.39 1.00
CA ARG A 199 -1.32 -19.31 1.12
C ARG A 199 -1.56 -20.35 2.22
N ARG A 200 -2.09 -19.92 3.35
CA ARG A 200 -2.32 -20.77 4.51
C ARG A 200 -3.51 -21.70 4.34
N SER A 201 -4.58 -21.22 3.70
CA SER A 201 -5.77 -22.03 3.44
C SER A 201 -5.48 -23.28 2.60
N VAL A 202 -4.41 -23.28 1.81
CA VAL A 202 -3.93 -24.46 1.06
C VAL A 202 -3.30 -25.50 1.99
N LEU A 203 -2.71 -25.07 3.11
CA LEU A 203 -2.02 -25.95 4.07
C LEU A 203 -2.97 -26.56 5.11
N GLY A 204 -4.18 -26.01 5.27
CA GLY A 204 -5.16 -26.49 6.23
C GLY A 204 -5.96 -25.38 6.93
N PRO A 205 -6.61 -25.70 8.06
CA PRO A 205 -7.33 -24.72 8.86
C PRO A 205 -6.40 -23.61 9.38
N ILE A 206 -6.97 -22.42 9.58
CA ILE A 206 -6.21 -21.30 10.14
C ILE A 206 -6.26 -21.38 11.67
N ASP A 207 -5.12 -21.68 12.29
CA ASP A 207 -4.95 -21.80 13.72
C ASP A 207 -3.81 -20.93 14.27
N SER A 208 -3.56 -20.99 15.57
CA SER A 208 -2.53 -20.18 16.24
C SER A 208 -1.09 -20.57 15.91
N SER A 209 -0.84 -21.80 15.43
CA SER A 209 0.52 -22.25 15.05
C SER A 209 1.11 -21.47 13.87
N VAL A 210 0.27 -20.67 13.27
CA VAL A 210 0.45 -19.87 12.07
C VAL A 210 1.16 -18.53 12.33
N VAL A 211 1.10 -18.03 13.55
CA VAL A 211 1.69 -16.74 13.94
C VAL A 211 3.15 -16.86 14.38
N ASP A 212 3.55 -18.07 14.79
CA ASP A 212 4.81 -18.33 15.50
C ASP A 212 6.11 -18.26 14.66
N ASN A 213 6.03 -18.12 13.35
CA ASN A 213 7.24 -18.17 12.51
C ASN A 213 7.82 -16.82 12.09
N THR A 214 7.20 -15.71 12.49
CA THR A 214 7.74 -14.38 12.20
C THR A 214 7.76 -13.58 13.50
N GLY A 215 8.94 -13.42 14.07
CA GLY A 215 9.16 -12.63 15.28
C GLY A 215 8.64 -11.20 15.13
N SER A 216 8.03 -10.66 16.19
CA SER A 216 7.63 -9.25 16.23
C SER A 216 8.85 -8.34 16.24
N PHE A 217 8.69 -7.05 15.91
CA PHE A 217 9.77 -6.09 16.13
C PHE A 217 10.17 -6.01 17.61
N ASP A 218 9.25 -6.32 18.55
CA ASP A 218 9.56 -6.40 19.96
C ASP A 218 10.60 -7.48 20.26
N ASP A 219 10.47 -8.68 19.64
CA ASP A 219 11.47 -9.76 19.77
C ASP A 219 12.82 -9.36 19.20
N LEU A 220 12.82 -8.62 18.08
CA LEU A 220 14.03 -8.04 17.52
C LEU A 220 14.70 -7.09 18.52
N PHE A 221 13.95 -6.13 19.08
CA PHE A 221 14.49 -5.18 20.05
C PHE A 221 15.02 -5.87 21.32
N VAL A 222 14.36 -6.92 21.82
CA VAL A 222 14.86 -7.74 22.92
C VAL A 222 16.20 -8.37 22.57
N SER A 223 16.36 -8.91 21.36
CA SER A 223 17.64 -9.49 20.93
C SER A 223 18.75 -8.44 20.78
N LEU A 224 18.42 -7.25 20.27
CA LEU A 224 19.34 -6.12 20.14
C LEU A 224 19.82 -5.62 21.52
N LYS A 225 18.89 -5.42 22.45
CA LYS A 225 19.18 -5.01 23.84
C LYS A 225 20.08 -6.01 24.55
N ASN A 226 19.82 -7.31 24.39
CA ASN A 226 20.60 -8.38 25.00
C ASN A 226 21.91 -8.67 24.27
N LYS A 227 22.21 -7.98 23.15
CA LYS A 227 23.35 -8.20 22.28
C LYS A 227 23.46 -9.67 21.80
N ASP A 228 22.29 -10.32 21.59
CA ASP A 228 22.23 -11.69 21.09
C ASP A 228 22.19 -11.71 19.56
N PHE A 229 23.36 -11.75 18.95
CA PHE A 229 23.54 -11.83 17.49
C PHE A 229 22.85 -13.06 16.88
N LYS A 230 22.88 -14.21 17.57
CA LYS A 230 22.32 -15.45 17.03
C LYS A 230 20.79 -15.34 16.89
N THR A 231 20.13 -14.84 17.90
CA THR A 231 18.67 -14.63 17.89
C THR A 231 18.27 -13.55 16.90
N MET A 232 19.02 -12.42 16.84
CA MET A 232 18.81 -11.35 15.87
C MET A 232 18.93 -11.88 14.43
N ARG A 233 19.99 -12.61 14.10
CA ARG A 233 20.17 -13.20 12.77
C ARG A 233 19.05 -14.19 12.43
N LYS A 234 18.64 -15.04 13.37
CA LYS A 234 17.50 -15.94 13.17
C LYS A 234 16.20 -15.18 12.88
N TRP A 235 16.00 -14.06 13.54
CA TRP A 235 14.87 -13.17 13.28
C TRP A 235 14.90 -12.64 11.84
N VAL A 236 16.05 -12.16 11.34
CA VAL A 236 16.20 -11.68 9.97
C VAL A 236 15.89 -12.79 8.96
N VAL A 237 16.45 -13.98 9.13
CA VAL A 237 16.21 -15.14 8.25
C VAL A 237 14.72 -15.52 8.22
N ASN A 238 14.05 -15.51 9.37
CA ASN A 238 12.61 -15.81 9.46
C ASN A 238 11.72 -14.71 8.86
N ASN A 239 12.27 -13.52 8.63
CA ASN A 239 11.56 -12.37 8.06
C ASN A 239 12.14 -11.94 6.70
N ILE A 240 12.83 -12.84 6.00
CA ILE A 240 13.49 -12.55 4.71
C ILE A 240 12.51 -12.08 3.63
N ASP A 241 11.23 -12.44 3.75
CA ASP A 241 10.15 -11.99 2.85
C ASP A 241 9.75 -10.52 3.06
N ILE A 242 10.24 -9.88 4.12
CA ILE A 242 10.03 -8.45 4.37
C ILE A 242 11.10 -7.67 3.62
N ASP A 243 10.67 -6.72 2.80
CA ASP A 243 11.62 -5.80 2.15
C ASP A 243 12.52 -5.12 3.19
N ALA A 244 13.82 -5.07 2.91
CA ALA A 244 14.81 -4.45 3.79
C ALA A 244 14.45 -3.00 4.17
N ALA A 245 13.91 -2.22 3.22
CA ALA A 245 13.44 -0.87 3.49
C ALA A 245 12.27 -0.84 4.50
N ALA A 246 11.39 -1.84 4.47
CA ALA A 246 10.32 -1.97 5.43
C ALA A 246 10.85 -2.37 6.83
N ILE A 247 11.92 -3.16 6.91
CA ILE A 247 12.59 -3.48 8.17
C ILE A 247 13.21 -2.22 8.77
N PHE A 248 13.97 -1.44 8.00
CA PHE A 248 14.57 -0.18 8.47
C PHE A 248 13.49 0.80 8.95
N ARG A 249 12.38 0.90 8.21
CA ARG A 249 11.24 1.74 8.58
C ARG A 249 10.57 1.24 9.87
N GLY A 250 10.36 -0.05 10.04
CA GLY A 250 9.79 -0.64 11.25
C GLY A 250 10.64 -0.41 12.49
N VAL A 251 11.97 -0.52 12.36
CA VAL A 251 12.91 -0.17 13.45
C VAL A 251 12.82 1.31 13.79
N TYR A 252 12.78 2.20 12.79
CA TYR A 252 12.62 3.64 12.99
C TYR A 252 11.31 3.99 13.71
N ASP A 253 10.19 3.44 13.26
CA ASP A 253 8.87 3.75 13.82
C ASP A 253 8.70 3.22 15.27
N SER A 254 9.41 2.15 15.63
CA SER A 254 9.36 1.51 16.96
C SER A 254 10.41 2.03 17.94
N MET A 255 11.30 2.94 17.52
CA MET A 255 12.45 3.35 18.35
C MET A 255 12.09 4.19 19.57
N THR A 256 11.00 4.97 19.51
CA THR A 256 10.68 6.01 20.50
C THR A 256 10.59 5.46 21.93
N ASP A 257 9.98 4.27 22.07
CA ASP A 257 9.76 3.64 23.38
C ASP A 257 10.85 2.61 23.74
N LYS A 258 11.72 2.26 22.81
CA LYS A 258 12.69 1.15 22.93
C LYS A 258 14.14 1.62 23.10
N VAL A 259 14.46 2.81 22.61
CA VAL A 259 15.83 3.35 22.55
C VAL A 259 15.95 4.57 23.46
N THR A 260 17.09 4.70 24.14
CA THR A 260 17.35 5.88 24.98
C THR A 260 17.35 7.15 24.12
N PRO A 261 16.79 8.28 24.60
CA PRO A 261 16.72 9.53 23.83
C PRO A 261 18.08 10.01 23.31
N GLN A 262 19.17 9.72 24.02
CA GLN A 262 20.53 10.09 23.63
C GLN A 262 21.04 9.28 22.43
N SER A 263 20.57 8.05 22.25
CA SER A 263 20.99 7.15 21.17
C SER A 263 20.10 7.23 19.92
N ILE A 264 18.95 7.91 19.98
CA ILE A 264 18.06 8.08 18.83
C ILE A 264 18.77 8.70 17.61
N PRO A 265 19.54 9.81 17.73
CA PRO A 265 20.24 10.39 16.59
C PRO A 265 21.21 9.42 15.93
N GLN A 266 21.94 8.64 16.74
CA GLN A 266 22.87 7.63 16.23
C GLN A 266 22.15 6.53 15.44
N LEU A 267 21.02 6.02 15.99
CA LEU A 267 20.19 5.03 15.30
C LEU A 267 19.70 5.54 13.94
N VAL A 268 19.23 6.79 13.88
CA VAL A 268 18.73 7.40 12.62
C VAL A 268 19.84 7.48 11.58
N LEU A 269 21.06 7.86 11.98
CA LEU A 269 22.20 7.92 11.05
C LEU A 269 22.56 6.54 10.49
N ILE A 270 22.60 5.51 11.36
CA ILE A 270 22.85 4.13 10.95
C ILE A 270 21.78 3.66 9.96
N LEU A 271 20.50 3.83 10.28
CA LEU A 271 19.40 3.40 9.40
C LEU A 271 19.44 4.12 8.05
N ALA A 272 19.72 5.42 8.02
CA ALA A 272 19.82 6.20 6.78
C ALA A 272 20.95 5.72 5.88
N ASP A 273 22.13 5.41 6.45
CA ASP A 273 23.28 4.90 5.71
C ASP A 273 23.00 3.52 5.10
N TYR A 274 22.43 2.59 5.87
CA TYR A 274 22.09 1.26 5.36
C TYR A 274 20.90 1.27 4.40
N GLN A 275 19.96 2.19 4.55
CA GLN A 275 18.89 2.40 3.58
C GLN A 275 19.44 2.90 2.24
N TYR A 276 20.43 3.81 2.25
CA TYR A 276 21.12 4.24 1.04
C TYR A 276 21.90 3.07 0.40
N LYS A 277 22.67 2.32 1.18
CA LYS A 277 23.41 1.13 0.71
C LYS A 277 22.47 0.08 0.11
N ASN A 278 21.26 -0.05 0.62
CA ASN A 278 20.27 -1.05 0.16
C ASN A 278 19.93 -0.94 -1.33
N ALA A 279 20.08 0.24 -1.92
CA ALA A 279 19.86 0.44 -3.36
C ALA A 279 20.96 -0.16 -4.26
N PHE A 280 22.12 -0.51 -3.68
CA PHE A 280 23.31 -0.92 -4.44
C PHE A 280 23.85 -2.29 -4.05
N VAL A 281 23.38 -2.88 -2.95
CA VAL A 281 23.88 -4.18 -2.49
C VAL A 281 23.27 -5.33 -3.27
N ALA A 282 24.06 -6.37 -3.51
CA ALA A 282 23.60 -7.61 -4.14
C ALA A 282 22.86 -8.53 -3.16
N ASP A 283 23.14 -8.42 -1.86
CA ASP A 283 22.56 -9.25 -0.80
C ASP A 283 21.92 -8.35 0.26
N HIS A 284 20.58 -8.28 0.20
CA HIS A 284 19.79 -7.48 1.11
C HIS A 284 19.75 -8.07 2.54
N GLU A 285 19.81 -9.41 2.69
CA GLU A 285 19.88 -10.07 4.00
C GLU A 285 21.13 -9.65 4.74
N LEU A 286 22.28 -9.73 4.08
CA LEU A 286 23.57 -9.33 4.66
C LEU A 286 23.57 -7.86 5.04
N ASN A 287 22.98 -6.99 4.23
CA ASN A 287 22.87 -5.57 4.51
C ASN A 287 22.03 -5.29 5.76
N VAL A 288 20.90 -5.97 5.92
CA VAL A 288 20.03 -5.86 7.13
C VAL A 288 20.76 -6.38 8.37
N VAL A 289 21.42 -7.54 8.28
CA VAL A 289 22.19 -8.11 9.40
C VAL A 289 23.32 -7.17 9.81
N ALA A 290 24.04 -6.58 8.85
CA ALA A 290 25.10 -5.62 9.13
C ALA A 290 24.57 -4.36 9.83
N CYS A 291 23.45 -3.80 9.35
CA CYS A 291 22.77 -2.68 9.97
C CYS A 291 22.40 -2.98 11.44
N LEU A 292 21.72 -4.08 11.70
CA LEU A 292 21.28 -4.46 13.04
C LEU A 292 22.47 -4.78 13.97
N THR A 293 23.56 -5.29 13.42
CA THR A 293 24.80 -5.50 14.19
C THR A 293 25.43 -4.17 14.61
N GLU A 294 25.45 -3.19 13.72
CA GLU A 294 25.94 -1.85 14.05
C GLU A 294 25.04 -1.12 15.05
N VAL A 295 23.72 -1.28 14.92
CA VAL A 295 22.73 -0.80 15.91
C VAL A 295 22.99 -1.45 17.27
N MET A 296 23.18 -2.77 17.33
CA MET A 296 23.48 -3.52 18.55
C MET A 296 24.75 -3.05 19.26
N ALA A 297 25.75 -2.63 18.49
CA ALA A 297 27.05 -2.18 18.99
C ALA A 297 27.01 -0.73 19.53
N ASN A 298 26.26 0.16 18.87
CA ASN A 298 26.39 1.60 19.06
C ASN A 298 25.13 2.28 19.67
N VAL A 299 24.03 1.56 19.87
CA VAL A 299 22.77 2.09 20.36
C VAL A 299 22.46 1.53 21.75
N GLU A 300 22.05 2.38 22.65
CA GLU A 300 21.59 2.00 24.00
C GLU A 300 20.07 1.89 24.02
N PHE A 301 19.57 0.81 24.60
CA PHE A 301 18.16 0.48 24.69
C PHE A 301 17.61 0.70 26.11
N ASN A 302 16.34 1.13 26.21
CA ASN A 302 15.62 1.32 27.49
C ASN A 302 15.45 0.01 28.27
#